data_f118b35a932578f65a6193112f17803b
#
_entry.id   f118b35a932578f65a6193112f17803b
#
_cell.length_a   1.000
_cell.length_b   1.000
_cell.length_c   1.000
_cell.angle_alpha   90.00
_cell.angle_beta   90.00
_cell.angle_gamma   90.00
#
_symmetry.space_group_name_H-M   'P 1'
#
loop_
_entity.id
_entity.type
_entity.pdbx_description
1 polymer ?
#
loop_
_entity_poly.entity_id
_entity_poly.type
_entity_poly.pdbx_seq_one_letter_code
_entity_poly.pdbx_strand_id
1 'polypeptide(L)'
;GPGHIPMHLIPENMTRELLDCDEAPFYTLGPLVSDIGAGYDHITGAIGASIIGHHGTAMLCYVTQKEHLGLPERNDVREGVVTYKLAAHAADLAKGHPTAYLRDYAMSKARFEFRWRDQFHLALDPERAQEFHDETLPDEEHKEKHFCSMCGEHFCSMRAIRSFRQVLQSRSAVPSEGLALSTEAPCSHHR
;
A
#
# COMPACT_ATOMS: atom_id res chain seq x y z
N GLY A 1 24.18 -4.28 10.38
CA GLY A 1 24.10 -3.30 9.31
C GLY A 1 24.18 -1.86 9.81
N PRO A 2 24.33 -0.87 8.94
CA PRO A 2 24.51 0.52 9.34
C PRO A 2 23.22 1.08 9.97
N GLY A 3 23.35 1.71 11.15
CA GLY A 3 22.24 2.41 11.80
C GLY A 3 21.90 3.73 11.11
N HIS A 4 22.87 4.40 10.54
CA HIS A 4 22.76 5.66 9.79
C HIS A 4 23.53 5.55 8.47
N ILE A 5 22.85 5.71 7.34
CA ILE A 5 23.48 5.65 6.03
C ILE A 5 22.63 6.42 4.98
N PRO A 6 23.23 7.22 4.11
CA PRO A 6 22.52 7.83 3.00
C PRO A 6 21.82 6.77 2.13
N MET A 7 20.58 7.05 1.76
CA MET A 7 19.69 6.12 1.06
C MET A 7 20.31 5.43 -0.16
N HIS A 8 21.09 6.18 -0.96
CA HIS A 8 21.70 5.67 -2.19
C HIS A 8 22.83 4.67 -1.96
N LEU A 9 23.40 4.60 -0.74
CA LEU A 9 24.47 3.65 -0.38
C LEU A 9 23.94 2.33 0.20
N ILE A 10 22.64 2.27 0.58
CA ILE A 10 22.05 1.08 1.20
C ILE A 10 22.17 -0.17 0.30
N PRO A 11 21.83 -0.11 -1.01
CA PRO A 11 21.89 -1.30 -1.87
C PRO A 11 23.30 -1.88 -1.96
N GLU A 12 24.31 -1.04 -2.16
CA GLU A 12 25.72 -1.48 -2.23
C GLU A 12 26.18 -2.06 -0.90
N ASN A 13 25.88 -1.39 0.21
CA ASN A 13 26.25 -1.86 1.54
C ASN A 13 25.66 -3.25 1.83
N MET A 14 24.34 -3.43 1.61
CA MET A 14 23.68 -4.72 1.86
C MET A 14 24.23 -5.83 0.94
N THR A 15 24.46 -5.52 -0.33
CA THR A 15 25.03 -6.48 -1.28
C THR A 15 26.42 -6.94 -0.84
N ARG A 16 27.28 -6.03 -0.39
CA ARG A 16 28.60 -6.37 0.12
C ARG A 16 28.54 -7.22 1.39
N GLU A 17 27.67 -6.88 2.34
CA GLU A 17 27.46 -7.67 3.55
C GLU A 17 27.04 -9.11 3.23
N LEU A 18 26.11 -9.31 2.27
CA LEU A 18 25.70 -10.64 1.83
C LEU A 18 26.85 -11.44 1.20
N LEU A 19 27.64 -10.81 0.33
CA LEU A 19 28.76 -11.46 -0.34
C LEU A 19 29.91 -11.79 0.63
N ASP A 20 30.27 -10.86 1.51
CA ASP A 20 31.38 -11.02 2.45
C ASP A 20 31.05 -12.00 3.59
N CYS A 21 29.77 -12.25 3.85
CA CYS A 21 29.30 -13.12 4.92
C CYS A 21 28.56 -14.38 4.44
N ASP A 22 28.79 -14.80 3.20
CA ASP A 22 28.22 -16.03 2.62
C ASP A 22 26.68 -16.09 2.78
N GLU A 23 25.97 -15.00 2.52
CA GLU A 23 24.51 -14.85 2.63
C GLU A 23 23.95 -15.15 4.05
N ALA A 24 24.75 -14.96 5.08
CA ALA A 24 24.29 -15.07 6.45
C ALA A 24 23.10 -14.11 6.72
N PRO A 25 22.08 -14.53 7.50
CA PRO A 25 20.93 -13.69 7.75
C PRO A 25 21.29 -12.45 8.59
N PHE A 26 21.07 -11.27 8.03
CA PHE A 26 21.32 -10.00 8.70
C PHE A 26 20.10 -9.50 9.48
N TYR A 27 20.36 -8.97 10.66
CA TYR A 27 19.47 -8.17 11.46
C TYR A 27 19.93 -6.70 11.40
N THR A 28 19.08 -5.82 10.91
CA THR A 28 19.42 -4.40 10.71
C THR A 28 18.55 -3.48 11.57
N LEU A 29 19.18 -2.47 12.18
CA LEU A 29 18.50 -1.36 12.83
C LEU A 29 18.32 -0.23 11.83
N GLY A 30 17.10 0.19 11.58
CA GLY A 30 16.81 1.20 10.58
C GLY A 30 16.97 0.64 9.17
N PRO A 31 17.92 1.20 8.39
CA PRO A 31 18.77 2.34 8.72
C PRO A 31 18.10 3.70 8.58
N LEU A 32 18.50 4.66 9.40
CA LEU A 32 18.09 6.05 9.28
C LEU A 32 18.79 6.70 8.08
N VAL A 33 18.01 7.24 7.16
CA VAL A 33 18.53 7.79 5.89
C VAL A 33 18.84 9.29 5.95
N SER A 34 18.48 9.94 7.07
CA SER A 34 18.68 11.36 7.30
C SER A 34 18.70 11.66 8.79
N ASP A 35 19.56 12.60 9.21
CA ASP A 35 19.71 13.00 10.62
C ASP A 35 18.82 14.18 11.02
N ILE A 36 18.12 14.78 10.06
CA ILE A 36 17.23 15.92 10.35
C ILE A 36 15.92 15.51 11.06
N GLY A 37 15.62 14.22 11.11
CA GLY A 37 14.36 13.67 11.57
C GLY A 37 14.22 13.49 13.09
N ALA A 38 14.90 14.26 13.93
CA ALA A 38 14.75 14.17 15.37
C ALA A 38 13.28 14.23 15.80
N GLY A 39 12.81 13.24 16.56
CA GLY A 39 11.39 13.04 16.88
C GLY A 39 10.58 12.30 15.82
N TYR A 40 11.18 11.98 14.66
CA TYR A 40 10.59 11.24 13.54
C TYR A 40 11.50 10.11 13.03
N ASP A 41 12.42 9.64 13.87
CA ASP A 41 13.41 8.62 13.49
C ASP A 41 12.76 7.29 13.05
N HIS A 42 11.57 6.96 13.55
CA HIS A 42 10.78 5.83 13.06
C HIS A 42 10.40 5.98 11.56
N ILE A 43 10.20 7.20 11.07
CA ILE A 43 9.88 7.46 9.65
C ILE A 43 11.15 7.40 8.81
N THR A 44 12.21 8.12 9.21
CA THR A 44 13.50 8.11 8.48
C THR A 44 14.08 6.71 8.41
N GLY A 45 13.95 5.95 9.51
CA GLY A 45 14.35 4.55 9.58
C GLY A 45 13.50 3.62 8.73
N ALA A 46 12.18 3.83 8.66
CA ALA A 46 11.29 3.02 7.83
C ALA A 46 11.59 3.16 6.33
N ILE A 47 11.99 4.35 5.89
CA ILE A 47 12.45 4.56 4.51
C ILE A 47 13.65 3.67 4.20
N GLY A 48 14.67 3.70 5.05
CA GLY A 48 15.86 2.85 4.91
C GLY A 48 15.54 1.36 5.07
N ALA A 49 14.68 1.02 6.01
CA ALA A 49 14.24 -0.36 6.25
C ALA A 49 13.56 -0.98 5.03
N SER A 50 12.73 -0.21 4.32
CA SER A 50 12.09 -0.69 3.09
C SER A 50 13.13 -1.02 2.02
N ILE A 51 14.16 -0.18 1.87
CA ILE A 51 15.21 -0.37 0.89
C ILE A 51 16.09 -1.56 1.27
N ILE A 52 16.62 -1.58 2.50
CA ILE A 52 17.52 -2.65 2.92
C ILE A 52 16.81 -4.01 3.00
N GLY A 53 15.53 -4.01 3.39
CA GLY A 53 14.68 -5.20 3.36
C GLY A 53 14.47 -5.76 1.96
N HIS A 54 14.35 -4.88 0.96
CA HIS A 54 14.29 -5.29 -0.45
C HIS A 54 15.61 -5.90 -0.93
N HIS A 55 16.74 -5.40 -0.45
CA HIS A 55 18.08 -5.83 -0.88
C HIS A 55 18.67 -7.00 -0.09
N GLY A 56 17.99 -7.55 0.90
CA GLY A 56 18.40 -8.82 1.47
C GLY A 56 18.45 -8.94 2.99
N THR A 57 18.15 -7.88 3.75
CA THR A 57 18.03 -8.00 5.21
C THR A 57 16.98 -9.04 5.59
N ALA A 58 17.31 -9.92 6.52
CA ALA A 58 16.44 -10.99 6.98
C ALA A 58 15.47 -10.52 8.08
N MET A 59 15.87 -9.57 8.90
CA MET A 59 15.08 -9.08 10.03
C MET A 59 15.33 -7.58 10.24
N LEU A 60 14.26 -6.82 10.42
CA LEU A 60 14.29 -5.40 10.71
C LEU A 60 14.06 -5.14 12.19
N CYS A 61 14.92 -4.36 12.83
CA CYS A 61 14.67 -3.78 14.14
C CYS A 61 13.87 -2.50 13.99
N TYR A 62 12.83 -2.33 14.78
CA TYR A 62 12.08 -1.09 14.80
C TYR A 62 12.83 0.03 15.53
N VAL A 63 12.51 1.25 15.16
CA VAL A 63 12.95 2.49 15.80
C VAL A 63 11.69 3.25 16.23
N THR A 64 11.77 3.95 17.35
CA THR A 64 10.67 4.81 17.81
C THR A 64 10.93 6.27 17.48
N GLN A 65 9.92 7.11 17.58
CA GLN A 65 10.06 8.56 17.44
C GLN A 65 10.96 9.19 18.52
N LYS A 66 11.20 8.48 19.63
CA LYS A 66 12.06 8.92 20.73
C LYS A 66 13.50 8.43 20.64
N GLU A 67 13.89 7.83 19.52
CA GLU A 67 15.27 7.37 19.30
C GLU A 67 16.23 8.55 19.52
N HIS A 68 17.31 8.33 20.26
CA HIS A 68 18.30 9.34 20.66
C HIS A 68 17.78 10.50 21.54
N LEU A 69 16.48 10.55 21.87
CA LEU A 69 15.87 11.64 22.62
C LEU A 69 15.39 11.25 23.99
N GLY A 70 14.87 10.04 24.17
CA GLY A 70 14.32 9.62 25.45
C GLY A 70 13.84 8.18 25.46
N LEU A 71 13.29 7.75 26.60
CA LEU A 71 12.75 6.41 26.74
C LEU A 71 11.36 6.32 26.10
N PRO A 72 11.12 5.32 25.26
CA PRO A 72 9.82 5.15 24.62
C PRO A 72 8.77 4.60 25.60
N GLU A 73 7.55 5.08 25.48
CA GLU A 73 6.38 4.53 26.13
C GLU A 73 5.71 3.47 25.26
N ARG A 74 4.69 2.78 25.82
CA ARG A 74 3.97 1.71 25.12
C ARG A 74 3.45 2.12 23.75
N ASN A 75 2.90 3.32 23.63
CA ASN A 75 2.35 3.81 22.35
C ASN A 75 3.47 4.13 21.35
N ASP A 76 4.61 4.65 21.81
CA ASP A 76 5.77 4.89 20.97
C ASP A 76 6.29 3.57 20.35
N VAL A 77 6.36 2.52 21.18
CA VAL A 77 6.75 1.18 20.73
C VAL A 77 5.75 0.62 19.72
N ARG A 78 4.44 0.74 19.99
CA ARG A 78 3.38 0.31 19.06
C ARG A 78 3.55 0.99 17.71
N GLU A 79 3.71 2.31 17.70
CA GLU A 79 3.87 3.08 16.48
C GLU A 79 5.14 2.70 15.71
N GLY A 80 6.27 2.54 16.41
CA GLY A 80 7.52 2.07 15.82
C GLY A 80 7.36 0.69 15.17
N VAL A 81 6.78 -0.27 15.88
CA VAL A 81 6.57 -1.64 15.38
C VAL A 81 5.64 -1.63 14.16
N VAL A 82 4.53 -0.90 14.18
CA VAL A 82 3.61 -0.82 13.03
C VAL A 82 4.30 -0.18 11.83
N THR A 83 5.06 0.89 12.05
CA THR A 83 5.83 1.57 11.00
C THR A 83 6.82 0.62 10.32
N TYR A 84 7.55 -0.18 11.10
CA TYR A 84 8.50 -1.15 10.53
C TYR A 84 7.84 -2.38 9.91
N LYS A 85 6.67 -2.78 10.37
CA LYS A 85 5.85 -3.77 9.66
C LYS A 85 5.39 -3.27 8.29
N LEU A 86 5.07 -1.97 8.17
CA LEU A 86 4.77 -1.35 6.88
C LEU A 86 6.00 -1.35 5.96
N ALA A 87 7.17 -1.00 6.48
CA ALA A 87 8.43 -1.04 5.74
C ALA A 87 8.76 -2.44 5.22
N ALA A 88 8.64 -3.45 6.10
CA ALA A 88 8.84 -4.86 5.75
C ALA A 88 7.84 -5.33 4.68
N HIS A 89 6.56 -4.98 4.83
CA HIS A 89 5.53 -5.32 3.86
C HIS A 89 5.81 -4.70 2.48
N ALA A 90 6.26 -3.44 2.45
CA ALA A 90 6.66 -2.78 1.19
C ALA A 90 7.85 -3.49 0.53
N ALA A 91 8.85 -3.90 1.32
CA ALA A 91 9.98 -4.69 0.83
C ALA A 91 9.55 -6.06 0.28
N ASP A 92 8.64 -6.74 0.97
CA ASP A 92 8.09 -8.04 0.55
C ASP A 92 7.28 -7.92 -0.74
N LEU A 93 6.50 -6.86 -0.92
CA LEU A 93 5.82 -6.57 -2.18
C LEU A 93 6.82 -6.38 -3.33
N ALA A 94 7.89 -5.60 -3.09
CA ALA A 94 8.92 -5.34 -4.08
C ALA A 94 9.70 -6.61 -4.47
N LYS A 95 9.88 -7.55 -3.54
CA LYS A 95 10.46 -8.88 -3.80
C LYS A 95 9.49 -9.86 -4.49
N GLY A 96 8.21 -9.50 -4.64
CA GLY A 96 7.19 -10.39 -5.20
C GLY A 96 6.74 -11.50 -4.25
N HIS A 97 6.81 -11.29 -2.92
CA HIS A 97 6.41 -12.29 -1.94
C HIS A 97 4.90 -12.58 -2.03
N PRO A 98 4.47 -13.85 -2.27
CA PRO A 98 3.08 -14.15 -2.60
C PRO A 98 2.07 -13.74 -1.52
N THR A 99 2.37 -13.96 -0.24
CA THR A 99 1.45 -13.63 0.86
C THR A 99 1.31 -12.11 1.06
N ALA A 100 2.38 -11.34 0.86
CA ALA A 100 2.34 -9.89 0.89
C ALA A 100 1.43 -9.35 -0.23
N TYR A 101 1.62 -9.86 -1.45
CA TYR A 101 0.79 -9.50 -2.60
C TYR A 101 -0.70 -9.81 -2.37
N LEU A 102 -1.02 -11.01 -1.88
CA LEU A 102 -2.41 -11.41 -1.65
C LEU A 102 -3.11 -10.51 -0.62
N ARG A 103 -2.41 -10.17 0.47
CA ARG A 103 -2.96 -9.27 1.50
C ARG A 103 -3.19 -7.86 0.97
N ASP A 104 -2.22 -7.32 0.25
CA ASP A 104 -2.30 -5.98 -0.32
C ASP A 104 -3.37 -5.88 -1.40
N TYR A 105 -3.49 -6.90 -2.26
CA TYR A 105 -4.56 -7.00 -3.24
C TYR A 105 -5.94 -7.06 -2.58
N ALA A 106 -6.10 -7.85 -1.51
CA ALA A 106 -7.35 -7.95 -0.76
C ALA A 106 -7.73 -6.58 -0.15
N MET A 107 -6.76 -5.86 0.43
CA MET A 107 -6.95 -4.51 0.94
C MET A 107 -7.35 -3.52 -0.18
N SER A 108 -6.64 -3.56 -1.31
CA SER A 108 -6.95 -2.71 -2.46
C SER A 108 -8.37 -2.92 -2.96
N LYS A 109 -8.81 -4.18 -3.05
CA LYS A 109 -10.18 -4.53 -3.42
C LYS A 109 -11.20 -4.05 -2.38
N ALA A 110 -10.93 -4.26 -1.08
CA ALA A 110 -11.79 -3.78 -0.01
C ALA A 110 -11.95 -2.26 -0.03
N ARG A 111 -10.86 -1.51 -0.30
CA ARG A 111 -10.89 -0.05 -0.47
C ARG A 111 -11.74 0.37 -1.66
N PHE A 112 -11.57 -0.26 -2.79
CA PHE A 112 -12.33 0.05 -4.01
C PHE A 112 -13.83 -0.20 -3.86
N GLU A 113 -14.18 -1.25 -3.09
CA GLU A 113 -15.57 -1.67 -2.84
C GLU A 113 -16.19 -0.98 -1.61
N PHE A 114 -15.43 -0.15 -0.88
CA PHE A 114 -15.86 0.51 0.38
C PHE A 114 -16.28 -0.49 1.46
N ARG A 115 -15.61 -1.65 1.53
CA ARG A 115 -15.84 -2.65 2.57
C ARG A 115 -15.02 -2.32 3.81
N TRP A 116 -15.52 -1.39 4.62
CA TRP A 116 -14.79 -0.79 5.74
C TRP A 116 -14.33 -1.82 6.77
N ARG A 117 -15.19 -2.77 7.16
CA ARG A 117 -14.83 -3.82 8.13
C ARG A 117 -13.68 -4.68 7.64
N ASP A 118 -13.67 -5.03 6.35
CA ASP A 118 -12.57 -5.79 5.76
C ASP A 118 -11.29 -4.97 5.72
N GLN A 119 -11.37 -3.66 5.45
CA GLN A 119 -10.21 -2.77 5.51
C GLN A 119 -9.60 -2.75 6.91
N PHE A 120 -10.41 -2.68 7.97
CA PHE A 120 -9.90 -2.71 9.34
C PHE A 120 -9.25 -4.06 9.66
N HIS A 121 -9.88 -5.19 9.32
CA HIS A 121 -9.32 -6.53 9.57
C HIS A 121 -8.02 -6.77 8.80
N LEU A 122 -7.86 -6.21 7.61
CA LEU A 122 -6.65 -6.33 6.78
C LEU A 122 -5.55 -5.36 7.19
N ALA A 123 -5.88 -4.29 7.91
CA ALA A 123 -4.93 -3.27 8.34
C ALA A 123 -3.85 -3.86 9.28
N LEU A 124 -2.68 -3.25 9.32
CA LEU A 124 -1.63 -3.59 10.28
C LEU A 124 -1.92 -3.04 11.68
N ASP A 125 -2.68 -1.95 11.75
CA ASP A 125 -3.21 -1.37 12.98
C ASP A 125 -4.74 -1.17 12.83
N PRO A 126 -5.54 -2.23 13.05
CA PRO A 126 -6.99 -2.19 12.86
C PRO A 126 -7.70 -1.22 13.78
N GLU A 127 -7.27 -1.13 15.04
CA GLU A 127 -7.90 -0.24 16.04
C GLU A 127 -7.75 1.22 15.63
N ARG A 128 -6.54 1.65 15.26
CA ARG A 128 -6.27 3.01 14.79
C ARG A 128 -7.01 3.32 13.48
N ALA A 129 -7.08 2.36 12.58
CA ALA A 129 -7.80 2.54 11.32
C ALA A 129 -9.30 2.75 11.55
N GLN A 130 -9.90 1.99 12.46
CA GLN A 130 -11.30 2.13 12.82
C GLN A 130 -11.55 3.44 13.59
N GLU A 131 -10.72 3.77 14.57
CA GLU A 131 -10.81 5.01 15.34
C GLU A 131 -10.83 6.24 14.42
N PHE A 132 -9.89 6.34 13.49
CA PHE A 132 -9.82 7.46 12.55
C PHE A 132 -11.00 7.51 11.58
N HIS A 133 -11.51 6.35 11.17
CA HIS A 133 -12.69 6.30 10.32
C HIS A 133 -13.95 6.78 11.07
N ASP A 134 -14.10 6.39 12.33
CA ASP A 134 -15.28 6.65 13.14
C ASP A 134 -15.28 8.05 13.77
N GLU A 135 -14.10 8.67 13.93
CA GLU A 135 -13.91 9.97 14.61
C GLU A 135 -14.82 11.09 14.06
N THR A 136 -15.05 11.09 12.75
CA THR A 136 -15.80 12.14 12.05
C THR A 136 -17.16 11.68 11.54
N LEU A 137 -17.58 10.47 11.87
CA LEU A 137 -18.84 9.88 11.42
C LEU A 137 -19.78 9.62 12.64
N PRO A 138 -20.66 10.57 12.97
CA PRO A 138 -21.45 10.51 14.21
C PRO A 138 -22.47 9.39 14.25
N ASP A 139 -22.95 8.93 13.09
CA ASP A 139 -24.03 7.95 12.99
C ASP A 139 -23.54 6.62 12.41
N GLU A 140 -24.03 5.49 12.95
CA GLU A 140 -23.70 4.14 12.48
C GLU A 140 -24.02 3.94 10.98
N GLU A 141 -25.11 4.55 10.48
CA GLU A 141 -25.46 4.49 9.05
C GLU A 141 -24.41 5.13 8.14
N HIS A 142 -23.66 6.12 8.64
CA HIS A 142 -22.60 6.78 7.88
C HIS A 142 -21.32 5.94 7.79
N LYS A 143 -21.09 5.05 8.75
CA LYS A 143 -19.88 4.20 8.81
C LYS A 143 -19.81 3.16 7.70
N GLU A 144 -20.92 2.80 7.07
CA GLU A 144 -20.96 1.82 5.97
C GLU A 144 -21.16 2.47 4.58
N LYS A 145 -21.18 3.80 4.49
CA LYS A 145 -21.37 4.50 3.21
C LYS A 145 -20.17 4.36 2.27
N HIS A 146 -20.44 4.50 0.97
CA HIS A 146 -19.43 4.38 -0.11
C HIS A 146 -18.65 5.68 -0.34
N PHE A 147 -18.23 6.32 0.74
CA PHE A 147 -17.33 7.47 0.78
C PHE A 147 -16.73 7.61 2.18
N CYS A 148 -15.62 8.31 2.33
CA CYS A 148 -15.06 8.68 3.63
C CYS A 148 -15.34 10.15 3.95
N SER A 149 -15.24 10.52 5.22
CA SER A 149 -15.46 11.89 5.70
C SER A 149 -14.54 12.92 5.03
N MET A 150 -13.33 12.53 4.63
CA MET A 150 -12.36 13.40 3.97
C MET A 150 -12.87 13.90 2.61
N CYS A 151 -13.40 13.00 1.76
CA CYS A 151 -13.88 13.35 0.42
C CYS A 151 -15.36 13.71 0.40
N GLY A 152 -16.14 13.24 1.38
CA GLY A 152 -17.59 13.37 1.38
C GLY A 152 -18.26 12.64 0.21
N GLU A 153 -19.55 12.90 0.05
CA GLU A 153 -20.36 12.19 -0.93
C GLU A 153 -20.04 12.58 -2.39
N HIS A 154 -19.65 13.83 -2.62
CA HIS A 154 -19.56 14.38 -3.98
C HIS A 154 -18.17 14.34 -4.59
N PHE A 155 -17.10 14.30 -3.77
CA PHE A 155 -15.72 14.45 -4.24
C PHE A 155 -14.87 13.17 -4.15
N CYS A 156 -15.50 12.02 -3.90
CA CYS A 156 -14.77 10.76 -3.82
C CYS A 156 -14.40 10.23 -5.22
N SER A 157 -13.11 10.25 -5.54
CA SER A 157 -12.58 9.77 -6.83
C SER A 157 -12.88 8.29 -7.07
N MET A 158 -12.85 7.45 -6.03
CA MET A 158 -13.19 6.02 -6.12
C MET A 158 -14.65 5.81 -6.50
N ARG A 159 -15.56 6.59 -5.93
CA ARG A 159 -16.99 6.57 -6.28
C ARG A 159 -17.19 7.01 -7.74
N ALA A 160 -16.53 8.08 -8.16
CA ALA A 160 -16.60 8.56 -9.54
C ALA A 160 -16.12 7.51 -10.55
N ILE A 161 -14.98 6.85 -10.29
CA ILE A 161 -14.46 5.76 -11.13
C ILE A 161 -15.43 4.58 -11.18
N ARG A 162 -16.03 4.20 -10.05
CA ARG A 162 -17.00 3.11 -9.98
C ARG A 162 -18.25 3.42 -10.82
N SER A 163 -18.80 4.62 -10.69
CA SER A 163 -19.95 5.06 -11.49
C SER A 163 -19.61 5.08 -13.00
N PHE A 164 -18.44 5.57 -13.37
CA PHE A 164 -17.99 5.58 -14.76
C PHE A 164 -17.84 4.16 -15.34
N ARG A 165 -17.27 3.21 -14.58
CA ARG A 165 -17.18 1.80 -15.00
C ARG A 165 -18.56 1.16 -15.20
N GLN A 166 -19.53 1.45 -14.34
CA GLN A 166 -20.90 0.96 -14.50
C GLN A 166 -21.54 1.48 -15.79
N VAL A 167 -21.35 2.77 -16.12
CA VAL A 167 -21.83 3.36 -17.36
C VAL A 167 -21.17 2.72 -18.59
N LEU A 168 -19.87 2.44 -18.56
CA LEU A 168 -19.17 1.75 -19.64
C LEU A 168 -19.69 0.32 -19.83
N GLN A 169 -19.89 -0.41 -18.75
CA GLN A 169 -20.42 -1.79 -18.80
C GLN A 169 -21.84 -1.84 -19.34
N SER A 170 -22.70 -0.88 -18.97
CA SER A 170 -24.06 -0.81 -19.51
C SER A 170 -24.09 -0.47 -21.00
N ARG A 171 -23.13 0.31 -21.49
CA ARG A 171 -22.99 0.63 -22.92
C ARG A 171 -22.45 -0.53 -23.75
N SER A 172 -21.57 -1.34 -23.20
CA SER A 172 -21.04 -2.53 -23.88
C SER A 172 -22.02 -3.72 -23.86
N ALA A 173 -23.04 -3.68 -23.01
CA ALA A 173 -24.10 -4.69 -22.93
C ALA A 173 -25.28 -4.43 -23.88
N VAL A 174 -25.23 -3.39 -24.75
CA VAL A 174 -26.24 -3.21 -25.81
C VAL A 174 -25.98 -4.27 -26.88
N PRO A 175 -26.91 -5.18 -27.17
CA PRO A 175 -26.75 -6.18 -28.20
C PRO A 175 -26.60 -5.46 -29.52
N SER A 176 -25.68 -5.94 -30.37
CA SER A 176 -25.58 -5.55 -31.79
C SER A 176 -26.76 -6.14 -32.55
N GLU A 177 -27.97 -5.70 -32.27
CA GLU A 177 -29.12 -5.97 -33.13
C GLU A 177 -29.13 -4.93 -34.23
N GLY A 178 -28.88 -5.41 -35.44
CA GLY A 178 -29.30 -4.75 -36.65
C GLY A 178 -28.26 -3.91 -37.40
N LEU A 179 -27.17 -4.51 -37.88
CA LEU A 179 -26.58 -4.09 -39.15
C LEU A 179 -26.50 -5.31 -40.08
N ALA A 180 -27.66 -5.75 -40.52
CA ALA A 180 -27.73 -6.61 -41.69
C ALA A 180 -27.33 -5.73 -42.91
N LEU A 181 -26.08 -5.79 -43.30
CA LEU A 181 -25.63 -5.35 -44.62
C LEU A 181 -26.26 -6.29 -45.61
N SER A 182 -27.30 -5.81 -46.33
CA SER A 182 -27.83 -6.43 -47.51
C SER A 182 -26.73 -6.46 -48.58
N THR A 183 -26.11 -7.61 -48.74
CA THR A 183 -25.28 -7.91 -49.90
C THR A 183 -26.21 -8.32 -51.07
N GLU A 184 -26.76 -7.38 -51.78
CA GLU A 184 -27.23 -7.58 -53.13
C GLU A 184 -26.34 -6.79 -54.07
N ALA A 185 -25.42 -7.50 -54.69
CA ALA A 185 -24.73 -7.02 -55.87
C ALA A 185 -25.55 -7.44 -57.10
N PRO A 186 -25.94 -6.53 -57.96
CA PRO A 186 -26.45 -6.95 -59.27
C PRO A 186 -25.28 -7.22 -60.23
N CYS A 187 -25.18 -8.47 -60.59
CA CYS A 187 -24.47 -8.88 -61.79
C CYS A 187 -25.23 -8.38 -63.01
N SER A 188 -24.65 -7.54 -63.86
CA SER A 188 -25.09 -7.39 -65.22
C SER A 188 -23.90 -7.29 -66.13
N HIS A 189 -23.90 -8.27 -67.05
CA HIS A 189 -23.16 -8.39 -68.32
C HIS A 189 -23.00 -7.08 -69.06
N HIS A 190 -21.83 -6.89 -69.76
CA HIS A 190 -21.72 -6.87 -71.22
C HIS A 190 -20.28 -6.65 -71.68
N ARG A 191 -19.84 -7.63 -72.52
CA ARG A 191 -18.94 -7.69 -73.70
C ARG A 191 -17.46 -7.32 -73.48
#